data_eb3bd8df7fbe2cb28bf9f02639b06a4b
#
_entry.id   eb3bd8df7fbe2cb28bf9f02639b06a4b
#
_cell.length_a   1.000
_cell.length_b   1.000
_cell.length_c   1.000
_cell.angle_alpha   90.00
_cell.angle_beta   90.00
_cell.angle_gamma   90.00
#
_symmetry.space_group_name_H-M   'P 1'
#
loop_
_entity.id
_entity.type
_entity.pdbx_description
1 polymer ?
#
loop_
_entity_poly.entity_id
_entity_poly.type
_entity_poly.pdbx_seq_one_letter_code
_entity_poly.pdbx_strand_id
1 'polypeptide(L)'
;MVQPAGELEQQQPSPVDRVAASLKEGLPQSLLLARQRADAARPRPYVPPTTLRSEAREALHDRATQDIARARFAFPNAKYPHYKTYVNHPQRAMGVEMTDGSVAYPDIVVVLHPENYSKMLGEVETNETVNQDVAYYEWRPYAQLAPLYLYVPVGKGDEALSLCRRYNVSVVGIRTWRYVVGYEEIEINDHCTVPSGPEEILPKILRRG
;
A
#
# COMPACT_ATOMS: atom_id res chain seq x y z
N MET A 1 -68.52 -4.84 12.06
CA MET A 1 -67.94 -4.59 10.71
C MET A 1 -66.48 -4.95 10.76
N VAL A 2 -66.12 -6.09 10.18
CA VAL A 2 -64.74 -6.59 10.11
C VAL A 2 -64.27 -6.35 8.68
N GLN A 3 -63.17 -5.59 8.53
CA GLN A 3 -62.52 -5.39 7.22
C GLN A 3 -61.63 -6.61 6.91
N PRO A 4 -61.58 -7.08 5.67
CA PRO A 4 -60.75 -8.22 5.30
C PRO A 4 -59.27 -7.81 5.14
N ALA A 5 -58.42 -8.78 5.47
CA ALA A 5 -56.95 -8.73 5.35
C ALA A 5 -56.51 -8.51 3.89
N GLY A 6 -55.57 -7.57 3.69
CA GLY A 6 -54.98 -7.31 2.41
C GLY A 6 -54.12 -8.51 1.95
N GLU A 7 -54.35 -8.96 0.74
CA GLU A 7 -53.53 -9.90 0.01
C GLU A 7 -52.12 -9.37 -0.19
N LEU A 8 -51.13 -10.12 0.25
CA LEU A 8 -49.72 -9.88 -0.06
C LEU A 8 -49.49 -10.20 -1.55
N GLU A 9 -49.40 -9.13 -2.33
CA GLU A 9 -49.02 -9.21 -3.74
C GLU A 9 -47.62 -9.82 -3.87
N GLN A 10 -47.54 -11.07 -4.30
CA GLN A 10 -46.28 -11.72 -4.62
C GLN A 10 -45.67 -11.04 -5.83
N GLN A 11 -44.67 -10.18 -5.60
CA GLN A 11 -43.88 -9.59 -6.66
C GLN A 11 -43.25 -10.69 -7.52
N GLN A 12 -43.66 -10.81 -8.76
CA GLN A 12 -43.02 -11.68 -9.73
C GLN A 12 -41.58 -11.19 -10.02
N PRO A 13 -40.60 -12.10 -10.09
CA PRO A 13 -39.22 -11.73 -10.37
C PRO A 13 -39.11 -11.01 -11.72
N SER A 14 -38.25 -10.02 -11.79
CA SER A 14 -38.04 -9.20 -12.97
C SER A 14 -37.56 -10.03 -14.18
N PRO A 15 -37.79 -9.54 -15.41
CA PRO A 15 -37.29 -10.25 -16.62
C PRO A 15 -35.79 -10.54 -16.58
N VAL A 16 -35.00 -9.66 -15.91
CA VAL A 16 -33.54 -9.82 -15.75
C VAL A 16 -33.20 -10.96 -14.80
N ASP A 17 -34.00 -11.12 -13.73
CA ASP A 17 -33.80 -12.22 -12.76
C ASP A 17 -34.16 -13.59 -13.37
N ARG A 18 -35.16 -13.63 -14.26
CA ARG A 18 -35.52 -14.85 -15.00
C ARG A 18 -34.45 -15.27 -16.00
N VAL A 19 -33.81 -14.30 -16.69
CA VAL A 19 -32.70 -14.56 -17.61
C VAL A 19 -31.48 -15.04 -16.86
N ALA A 20 -31.17 -14.45 -15.70
CA ALA A 20 -30.06 -14.85 -14.85
C ALA A 20 -30.25 -16.26 -14.24
N ALA A 21 -31.49 -16.62 -13.91
CA ALA A 21 -31.83 -17.97 -13.43
C ALA A 21 -31.72 -19.01 -14.56
N SER A 22 -32.23 -18.70 -15.75
CA SER A 22 -32.17 -19.59 -16.91
C SER A 22 -30.75 -19.86 -17.44
N LEU A 23 -29.85 -18.88 -17.30
CA LEU A 23 -28.43 -19.04 -17.65
C LEU A 23 -27.66 -19.94 -16.65
N LYS A 24 -28.18 -20.14 -15.43
CA LYS A 24 -27.57 -21.02 -14.43
C LYS A 24 -27.91 -22.51 -14.64
N GLU A 25 -29.04 -22.79 -15.22
CA GLU A 25 -29.52 -24.19 -15.40
C GLU A 25 -28.95 -24.89 -16.64
N GLY A 26 -28.27 -24.18 -17.54
CA GLY A 26 -27.78 -24.71 -18.82
C GLY A 26 -26.27 -24.86 -18.98
N LEU A 27 -25.45 -24.54 -17.98
CA LEU A 27 -23.99 -24.66 -18.11
C LEU A 27 -23.51 -26.08 -17.87
N PRO A 28 -22.69 -26.68 -18.77
CA PRO A 28 -22.11 -28.01 -18.54
C PRO A 28 -21.33 -28.04 -17.21
N GLN A 29 -21.40 -29.15 -16.46
CA GLN A 29 -20.70 -29.32 -15.19
C GLN A 29 -19.18 -29.02 -15.29
N SER A 30 -18.57 -29.29 -16.44
CA SER A 30 -17.18 -28.97 -16.73
C SER A 30 -16.88 -27.45 -16.70
N LEU A 31 -17.81 -26.63 -17.17
CA LEU A 31 -17.68 -25.15 -17.13
C LEU A 31 -17.92 -24.60 -15.73
N LEU A 32 -18.82 -25.20 -14.95
CA LEU A 32 -19.01 -24.84 -13.54
C LEU A 32 -17.78 -25.18 -12.72
N LEU A 33 -17.17 -26.34 -12.92
CA LEU A 33 -15.93 -26.76 -12.27
C LEU A 33 -14.73 -25.88 -12.70
N ALA A 34 -14.64 -25.51 -13.99
CA ALA A 34 -13.61 -24.59 -14.47
C ALA A 34 -13.75 -23.19 -13.86
N ARG A 35 -15.00 -22.71 -13.72
CA ARG A 35 -15.28 -21.42 -13.06
C ARG A 35 -14.96 -21.48 -11.56
N GLN A 36 -15.33 -22.56 -10.87
CA GLN A 36 -14.97 -22.76 -9.46
C GLN A 36 -13.46 -22.81 -9.25
N ARG A 37 -12.71 -23.45 -10.16
CA ARG A 37 -11.24 -23.48 -10.12
C ARG A 37 -10.64 -22.11 -10.42
N ALA A 38 -11.20 -21.37 -11.36
CA ALA A 38 -10.77 -19.99 -11.66
C ALA A 38 -11.07 -19.04 -10.50
N ASP A 39 -12.23 -19.17 -9.83
CA ASP A 39 -12.58 -18.37 -8.66
C ASP A 39 -11.76 -18.77 -7.42
N ALA A 40 -11.37 -20.05 -7.29
CA ALA A 40 -10.46 -20.52 -6.24
C ALA A 40 -8.99 -20.08 -6.51
N ALA A 41 -8.62 -19.87 -7.78
CA ALA A 41 -7.31 -19.37 -8.18
C ALA A 41 -7.22 -17.83 -8.16
N ARG A 42 -8.36 -17.12 -8.02
CA ARG A 42 -8.31 -15.67 -7.78
C ARG A 42 -7.64 -15.43 -6.44
N PRO A 43 -6.60 -14.61 -6.37
CA PRO A 43 -6.06 -14.17 -5.09
C PRO A 43 -7.24 -13.61 -4.28
N ARG A 44 -7.44 -14.15 -3.08
CA ARG A 44 -8.45 -13.59 -2.17
C ARG A 44 -8.10 -12.13 -1.99
N PRO A 45 -9.10 -11.22 -1.99
CA PRO A 45 -8.82 -9.83 -1.71
C PRO A 45 -8.03 -9.79 -0.39
N TYR A 46 -6.85 -9.19 -0.42
CA TYR A 46 -6.06 -8.97 0.77
C TYR A 46 -6.90 -8.15 1.74
N VAL A 47 -7.32 -8.77 2.80
CA VAL A 47 -7.80 -8.09 3.98
C VAL A 47 -6.53 -7.85 4.79
N PRO A 48 -6.01 -6.61 4.87
CA PRO A 48 -4.88 -6.31 5.73
C PRO A 48 -5.22 -6.88 7.10
N PRO A 49 -4.30 -7.59 7.76
CA PRO A 49 -4.55 -8.08 9.09
C PRO A 49 -4.93 -6.89 9.96
N THR A 50 -6.22 -6.72 10.23
CA THR A 50 -6.77 -5.89 11.29
C THR A 50 -6.33 -6.48 12.64
N THR A 51 -5.39 -7.39 12.60
CA THR A 51 -4.79 -8.04 13.73
C THR A 51 -3.98 -7.02 14.47
N LEU A 52 -4.73 -6.30 15.35
CA LEU A 52 -4.26 -6.07 16.70
C LEU A 52 -2.78 -5.65 16.74
N ARG A 53 -2.43 -4.59 16.00
CA ARG A 53 -1.38 -3.73 16.52
C ARG A 53 -1.92 -3.34 17.88
N SER A 54 -1.29 -3.80 18.96
CA SER A 54 -1.63 -3.25 20.25
C SER A 54 -1.54 -1.74 20.12
N GLU A 55 -2.38 -0.98 20.80
CA GLU A 55 -2.38 0.50 20.74
C GLU A 55 -0.96 1.09 20.85
N ALA A 56 -0.10 0.45 21.65
CA ALA A 56 1.31 0.84 21.75
C ALA A 56 2.13 0.65 20.45
N ARG A 57 1.83 -0.38 19.65
CA ARG A 57 2.53 -0.63 18.38
C ARG A 57 2.05 0.32 17.30
N GLU A 58 0.75 0.60 17.27
CA GLU A 58 0.17 1.57 16.36
C GLU A 58 0.72 2.98 16.67
N ALA A 59 0.75 3.38 17.94
CA ALA A 59 1.36 4.63 18.34
C ALA A 59 2.86 4.73 17.99
N LEU A 60 3.60 3.63 18.09
CA LEU A 60 5.01 3.58 17.69
C LEU A 60 5.15 3.73 16.18
N HIS A 61 4.32 3.05 15.38
CA HIS A 61 4.30 3.17 13.94
C HIS A 61 3.94 4.59 13.49
N ASP A 62 2.87 5.18 14.05
CA ASP A 62 2.45 6.54 13.72
C ASP A 62 3.55 7.56 14.04
N ARG A 63 4.19 7.42 15.19
CA ARG A 63 5.31 8.27 15.58
C ARG A 63 6.49 8.11 14.63
N ALA A 64 6.89 6.88 14.31
CA ALA A 64 7.99 6.59 13.40
C ALA A 64 7.72 7.16 12.00
N THR A 65 6.49 7.00 11.49
CA THR A 65 6.08 7.54 10.19
C THR A 65 6.21 9.06 10.15
N GLN A 66 5.77 9.76 11.19
CA GLN A 66 5.90 11.21 11.27
C GLN A 66 7.35 11.67 11.38
N ASP A 67 8.17 10.99 12.21
CA ASP A 67 9.57 11.34 12.41
C ASP A 67 10.39 11.10 11.14
N ILE A 68 10.15 9.98 10.43
CA ILE A 68 10.76 9.66 9.13
C ILE A 68 10.33 10.70 8.08
N ALA A 69 9.05 11.04 8.02
CA ALA A 69 8.57 12.04 7.08
C ALA A 69 9.26 13.39 7.29
N ARG A 70 9.40 13.84 8.53
CA ARG A 70 10.11 15.06 8.88
C ARG A 70 11.61 15.01 8.52
N ALA A 71 12.26 13.88 8.72
CA ALA A 71 13.69 13.72 8.52
C ALA A 71 14.07 13.51 7.04
N ARG A 72 13.23 12.87 6.23
CA ARG A 72 13.58 12.40 4.88
C ARG A 72 12.68 12.92 3.76
N PHE A 73 11.50 13.42 4.08
CA PHE A 73 10.51 13.91 3.13
C PHE A 73 10.04 15.33 3.48
N ALA A 74 10.96 16.18 3.97
CA ALA A 74 10.67 17.57 4.32
C ALA A 74 10.45 18.42 3.06
N PHE A 75 9.29 18.29 2.45
CA PHE A 75 8.84 19.10 1.33
C PHE A 75 7.64 19.98 1.73
N PRO A 76 7.56 21.23 1.17
CA PRO A 76 8.45 21.85 0.20
C PRO A 76 9.81 22.26 0.79
N ASN A 77 10.84 22.32 -0.07
CA ASN A 77 12.15 22.86 0.30
C ASN A 77 12.73 23.68 -0.85
N ALA A 78 13.89 24.31 -0.64
CA ALA A 78 14.50 25.20 -1.63
C ALA A 78 14.76 24.53 -2.99
N LYS A 79 15.09 23.22 -3.01
CA LYS A 79 15.34 22.46 -4.23
C LYS A 79 14.06 22.02 -4.93
N TYR A 80 13.00 21.73 -4.16
CA TYR A 80 11.73 21.23 -4.64
C TYR A 80 10.56 22.01 -4.05
N PRO A 81 10.37 23.30 -4.49
CA PRO A 81 9.37 24.20 -3.89
C PRO A 81 7.92 23.78 -4.20
N HIS A 82 7.70 22.99 -5.25
CA HIS A 82 6.37 22.52 -5.66
C HIS A 82 6.04 21.12 -5.15
N TYR A 83 6.95 20.49 -4.41
CA TYR A 83 6.65 19.20 -3.80
C TYR A 83 5.94 19.42 -2.46
N LYS A 84 5.03 18.50 -2.13
CA LYS A 84 4.31 18.51 -0.85
C LYS A 84 4.23 17.10 -0.29
N THR A 85 4.55 16.97 1.00
CA THR A 85 4.48 15.72 1.74
C THR A 85 3.17 15.60 2.49
N TYR A 86 2.55 14.43 2.38
CA TYR A 86 1.41 14.02 3.17
C TYR A 86 1.77 12.74 3.95
N VAL A 87 1.31 12.68 5.18
CA VAL A 87 1.48 11.55 6.08
C VAL A 87 0.09 10.98 6.39
N ASN A 88 -0.11 9.69 6.15
CA ASN A 88 -1.41 9.04 6.28
C ASN A 88 -1.64 8.40 7.66
N HIS A 89 -0.81 8.73 8.64
CA HIS A 89 -0.90 8.27 10.01
C HIS A 89 -0.82 9.41 11.01
N PRO A 90 -1.65 9.40 12.07
CA PRO A 90 -2.74 8.46 12.38
C PRO A 90 -3.99 8.66 11.51
N GLN A 91 -4.06 9.70 10.69
CA GLN A 91 -5.22 10.02 9.86
C GLN A 91 -4.83 10.05 8.39
N ARG A 92 -5.71 9.52 7.54
CA ARG A 92 -5.54 9.54 6.09
C ARG A 92 -5.62 10.98 5.56
N ALA A 93 -4.56 11.42 4.91
CA ALA A 93 -4.42 12.78 4.36
C ALA A 93 -4.41 12.79 2.82
N MET A 94 -3.78 11.79 2.18
CA MET A 94 -3.64 11.72 0.72
C MET A 94 -3.74 10.28 0.23
N GLY A 95 -4.78 9.98 -0.54
CA GLY A 95 -4.92 8.71 -1.26
C GLY A 95 -4.21 8.74 -2.61
N VAL A 96 -3.76 7.58 -3.06
CA VAL A 96 -3.16 7.36 -4.37
C VAL A 96 -4.06 6.39 -5.13
N GLU A 97 -4.45 6.76 -6.36
CA GLU A 97 -5.24 5.90 -7.24
C GLU A 97 -4.38 4.74 -7.74
N MET A 98 -4.88 3.53 -7.56
CA MET A 98 -4.24 2.30 -8.01
C MET A 98 -4.62 1.99 -9.46
N THR A 99 -3.88 1.08 -10.10
CA THR A 99 -4.14 0.67 -11.49
C THR A 99 -5.49 -0.01 -11.70
N ASP A 100 -6.11 -0.53 -10.65
CA ASP A 100 -7.44 -1.14 -10.66
C ASP A 100 -8.58 -0.14 -10.35
N GLY A 101 -8.25 1.14 -10.17
CA GLY A 101 -9.18 2.21 -9.82
C GLY A 101 -9.51 2.30 -8.33
N SER A 102 -8.95 1.45 -7.48
CA SER A 102 -9.06 1.58 -6.03
C SER A 102 -8.16 2.71 -5.50
N VAL A 103 -8.39 3.15 -4.26
CA VAL A 103 -7.56 4.16 -3.61
C VAL A 103 -6.82 3.52 -2.45
N ALA A 104 -5.49 3.62 -2.50
CA ALA A 104 -4.61 3.20 -1.42
C ALA A 104 -4.06 4.41 -0.64
N TYR A 105 -3.56 4.16 0.57
CA TYR A 105 -3.03 5.18 1.45
C TYR A 105 -1.64 4.77 1.96
N PRO A 106 -0.59 4.88 1.13
CA PRO A 106 0.78 4.68 1.57
C PRO A 106 1.10 5.59 2.77
N ASP A 107 1.95 5.15 3.67
CA ASP A 107 2.28 5.88 4.90
C ASP A 107 2.72 7.32 4.64
N ILE A 108 3.57 7.51 3.63
CA ILE A 108 4.08 8.82 3.21
C ILE A 108 3.88 8.97 1.71
N VAL A 109 3.24 10.06 1.30
CA VAL A 109 3.01 10.40 -0.11
C VAL A 109 3.59 11.77 -0.39
N VAL A 110 4.52 11.85 -1.35
CA VAL A 110 5.04 13.12 -1.86
C VAL A 110 4.46 13.37 -3.23
N VAL A 111 3.83 14.51 -3.41
CA VAL A 111 3.20 14.90 -4.68
C VAL A 111 3.81 16.17 -5.25
N LEU A 112 3.69 16.33 -6.55
CA LEU A 112 3.90 17.62 -7.24
C LEU A 112 2.61 18.42 -7.13
N HIS A 113 2.67 19.56 -6.45
CA HIS A 113 1.53 20.48 -6.31
C HIS A 113 1.55 21.53 -7.44
N PRO A 114 0.41 21.97 -8.01
CA PRO A 114 -0.96 21.70 -7.55
C PRO A 114 -1.63 20.41 -8.12
N GLU A 115 -1.06 19.75 -9.12
CA GLU A 115 -1.70 18.65 -9.84
C GLU A 115 -1.80 17.36 -9.00
N ASN A 116 -1.06 17.28 -7.90
CA ASN A 116 -1.00 16.15 -6.97
C ASN A 116 -0.52 14.82 -7.60
N TYR A 117 0.33 14.89 -8.63
CA TYR A 117 0.99 13.69 -9.15
C TYR A 117 1.97 13.12 -8.13
N SER A 118 1.84 11.83 -7.83
CA SER A 118 2.73 11.11 -6.92
C SER A 118 4.17 11.10 -7.45
N LYS A 119 5.12 11.58 -6.67
CA LYS A 119 6.54 11.68 -6.99
C LYS A 119 7.39 10.70 -6.20
N MET A 120 7.02 10.41 -4.97
CA MET A 120 7.67 9.44 -4.10
C MET A 120 6.64 8.86 -3.14
N LEU A 121 6.82 7.60 -2.78
CA LEU A 121 6.07 6.92 -1.73
C LEU A 121 7.03 6.42 -0.67
N GLY A 122 6.61 6.40 0.56
CA GLY A 122 7.34 5.83 1.69
C GLY A 122 6.44 4.89 2.47
N GLU A 123 6.95 3.70 2.78
CA GLU A 123 6.32 2.73 3.67
C GLU A 123 7.19 2.55 4.90
N VAL A 124 6.60 2.61 6.06
CA VAL A 124 7.25 2.49 7.36
C VAL A 124 6.75 1.22 8.04
N GLU A 125 7.62 0.25 8.18
CA GLU A 125 7.25 -1.05 8.66
C GLU A 125 7.62 -1.22 10.14
N THR A 126 6.90 -2.11 10.79
CA THR A 126 7.24 -2.67 12.09
C THR A 126 7.88 -4.06 11.93
N ASN A 127 8.32 -4.69 13.03
CA ASN A 127 8.87 -6.05 12.95
C ASN A 127 7.88 -7.06 12.40
N GLU A 128 6.59 -6.86 12.65
CA GLU A 128 5.51 -7.77 12.26
C GLU A 128 5.04 -7.54 10.83
N THR A 129 5.20 -6.32 10.30
CA THR A 129 4.72 -5.96 8.96
C THR A 129 5.77 -6.19 7.89
N VAL A 130 7.04 -6.43 8.23
CA VAL A 130 8.03 -6.93 7.29
C VAL A 130 7.74 -8.42 7.03
N ASN A 131 6.82 -8.70 6.10
CA ASN A 131 6.39 -10.05 5.76
C ASN A 131 5.99 -10.17 4.28
N GLN A 132 5.71 -11.42 3.85
CA GLN A 132 5.40 -11.70 2.45
C GLN A 132 4.10 -11.09 1.95
N ASP A 133 3.09 -10.99 2.81
CA ASP A 133 1.77 -10.49 2.42
C ASP A 133 1.83 -8.98 2.17
N VAL A 134 2.48 -8.23 3.05
CA VAL A 134 2.71 -6.78 2.89
C VAL A 134 3.58 -6.53 1.65
N ALA A 135 4.65 -7.31 1.44
CA ALA A 135 5.49 -7.16 0.26
C ALA A 135 4.74 -7.40 -1.05
N TYR A 136 3.83 -8.36 -1.08
CA TYR A 136 3.06 -8.71 -2.27
C TYR A 136 1.88 -7.76 -2.52
N TYR A 137 1.12 -7.42 -1.47
CA TYR A 137 -0.14 -6.70 -1.61
C TYR A 137 -0.02 -5.18 -1.44
N GLU A 138 1.05 -4.69 -0.81
CA GLU A 138 1.27 -3.25 -0.58
C GLU A 138 2.53 -2.76 -1.31
N TRP A 139 3.72 -3.25 -0.99
CA TRP A 139 4.95 -2.72 -1.60
C TRP A 139 4.99 -2.88 -3.10
N ARG A 140 4.61 -4.08 -3.60
CA ARG A 140 4.66 -4.35 -5.03
C ARG A 140 3.77 -3.43 -5.86
N PRO A 141 2.48 -3.26 -5.59
CA PRO A 141 1.65 -2.32 -6.31
C PRO A 141 2.08 -0.86 -6.12
N TYR A 142 2.53 -0.45 -4.93
CA TYR A 142 3.01 0.91 -4.71
C TYR A 142 4.26 1.23 -5.52
N ALA A 143 5.20 0.30 -5.62
CA ALA A 143 6.39 0.45 -6.43
C ALA A 143 6.11 0.60 -7.95
N GLN A 144 4.92 0.23 -8.40
CA GLN A 144 4.49 0.44 -9.79
C GLN A 144 3.91 1.84 -10.04
N LEU A 145 3.50 2.54 -8.99
CA LEU A 145 2.88 3.87 -9.09
C LEU A 145 3.91 4.99 -9.05
N ALA A 146 4.88 4.89 -8.16
CA ALA A 146 5.93 5.90 -7.99
C ALA A 146 7.17 5.29 -7.31
N PRO A 147 8.33 5.98 -7.34
CA PRO A 147 9.52 5.60 -6.62
C PRO A 147 9.22 5.31 -5.13
N LEU A 148 9.40 4.06 -4.72
CA LEU A 148 9.08 3.57 -3.38
C LEU A 148 10.34 3.51 -2.50
N TYR A 149 10.25 4.04 -1.30
CA TYR A 149 11.24 3.93 -0.22
C TYR A 149 10.67 3.10 0.92
N LEU A 150 11.41 2.07 1.36
CA LEU A 150 11.02 1.25 2.51
C LEU A 150 11.83 1.65 3.73
N TYR A 151 11.15 1.82 4.85
CA TYR A 151 11.73 2.07 6.16
C TYR A 151 11.36 0.92 7.08
N VAL A 152 12.35 0.10 7.44
CA VAL A 152 12.14 -1.11 8.23
C VAL A 152 12.94 -1.02 9.54
N PRO A 153 12.54 -1.71 10.62
CA PRO A 153 13.33 -1.72 11.85
C PRO A 153 14.76 -2.23 11.63
N VAL A 154 15.71 -1.75 12.43
CA VAL A 154 17.08 -2.29 12.46
C VAL A 154 17.02 -3.82 12.65
N GLY A 155 17.77 -4.54 11.83
CA GLY A 155 17.79 -6.02 11.77
C GLY A 155 16.80 -6.62 10.76
N LYS A 156 15.90 -5.82 10.16
CA LYS A 156 14.93 -6.28 9.14
C LYS A 156 15.32 -5.93 7.69
N GLY A 157 16.45 -5.27 7.48
CA GLY A 157 16.85 -4.81 6.15
C GLY A 157 17.07 -5.96 5.15
N ASP A 158 17.77 -7.02 5.54
CA ASP A 158 18.03 -8.19 4.66
C ASP A 158 16.76 -8.97 4.37
N GLU A 159 15.85 -9.10 5.34
CA GLU A 159 14.56 -9.72 5.15
C GLU A 159 13.72 -8.93 4.13
N ALA A 160 13.64 -7.61 4.28
CA ALA A 160 12.95 -6.74 3.34
C ALA A 160 13.56 -6.82 1.93
N LEU A 161 14.88 -6.82 1.81
CA LEU A 161 15.58 -6.98 0.53
C LEU A 161 15.29 -8.34 -0.13
N SER A 162 15.24 -9.41 0.66
CA SER A 162 14.87 -10.75 0.19
C SER A 162 13.43 -10.80 -0.32
N LEU A 163 12.49 -10.17 0.40
CA LEU A 163 11.10 -10.05 0.00
C LEU A 163 10.94 -9.23 -1.29
N CYS A 164 11.64 -8.10 -1.41
CA CYS A 164 11.64 -7.29 -2.62
C CYS A 164 12.10 -8.10 -3.84
N ARG A 165 13.17 -8.88 -3.71
CA ARG A 165 13.66 -9.77 -4.78
C ARG A 165 12.65 -10.85 -5.13
N ARG A 166 12.09 -11.52 -4.11
CA ARG A 166 11.13 -12.62 -4.29
C ARG A 166 9.86 -12.17 -5.01
N TYR A 167 9.33 -11.00 -4.69
CA TYR A 167 8.06 -10.50 -5.21
C TYR A 167 8.22 -9.45 -6.32
N ASN A 168 9.45 -9.26 -6.80
CA ASN A 168 9.76 -8.29 -7.85
C ASN A 168 9.28 -6.88 -7.50
N VAL A 169 9.58 -6.44 -6.29
CA VAL A 169 9.31 -5.08 -5.81
C VAL A 169 10.50 -4.19 -6.15
N SER A 170 10.28 -3.20 -7.01
CA SER A 170 11.29 -2.23 -7.39
C SER A 170 11.31 -1.07 -6.40
N VAL A 171 12.26 -1.06 -5.46
CA VAL A 171 12.43 0.03 -4.49
C VAL A 171 13.61 0.92 -4.85
N VAL A 172 13.52 2.22 -4.55
CA VAL A 172 14.65 3.15 -4.66
C VAL A 172 15.67 2.90 -3.57
N GLY A 173 15.21 2.55 -2.38
CA GLY A 173 16.07 2.22 -1.26
C GLY A 173 15.32 1.59 -0.10
N ILE A 174 16.07 0.79 0.64
CA ILE A 174 15.65 0.24 1.93
C ILE A 174 16.49 0.93 2.99
N ARG A 175 15.84 1.49 3.99
CA ARG A 175 16.46 2.15 5.13
C ARG A 175 16.04 1.48 6.41
N THR A 176 16.96 1.40 7.36
CA THR A 176 16.65 0.90 8.69
C THR A 176 16.44 2.03 9.66
N TRP A 177 15.51 1.87 10.59
CA TRP A 177 15.23 2.86 11.60
C TRP A 177 15.18 2.24 13.00
N ARG A 178 15.48 3.05 14.01
CA ARG A 178 15.28 2.75 15.44
C ARG A 178 15.19 4.04 16.24
N TYR A 179 14.55 3.99 17.39
CA TYR A 179 14.72 5.01 18.42
C TYR A 179 15.95 4.72 19.26
N VAL A 180 16.73 5.75 19.53
CA VAL A 180 17.90 5.63 20.40
C VAL A 180 17.42 5.66 21.85
N VAL A 181 17.79 4.63 22.62
CA VAL A 181 17.39 4.53 24.03
C VAL A 181 17.92 5.72 24.82
N GLY A 182 17.03 6.40 25.55
CA GLY A 182 17.35 7.61 26.32
C GLY A 182 17.33 8.92 25.53
N TYR A 183 17.10 8.85 24.21
CA TYR A 183 16.89 10.01 23.34
C TYR A 183 15.58 9.85 22.60
N GLU A 184 14.89 10.96 22.36
CA GLU A 184 13.64 10.91 21.56
C GLU A 184 13.89 10.94 20.06
N GLU A 185 15.14 10.81 19.63
CA GLU A 185 15.56 10.91 18.24
C GLU A 185 15.45 9.57 17.53
N ILE A 186 14.99 9.63 16.28
CA ILE A 186 14.99 8.50 15.38
C ILE A 186 16.33 8.45 14.60
N GLU A 187 16.99 7.32 14.64
CA GLU A 187 18.16 7.03 13.81
C GLU A 187 17.72 6.31 12.54
N ILE A 188 18.14 6.82 11.37
CA ILE A 188 17.80 6.27 10.06
C ILE A 188 19.08 6.03 9.29
N ASN A 189 19.35 4.78 8.93
CA ASN A 189 20.52 4.35 8.19
C ASN A 189 20.15 3.76 6.83
N ASP A 190 20.94 4.08 5.79
CA ASP A 190 20.78 3.45 4.49
C ASP A 190 21.25 1.98 4.57
N HIS A 191 20.37 1.04 4.22
CA HIS A 191 20.69 -0.38 4.15
C HIS A 191 21.02 -0.82 2.73
N CYS A 192 20.18 -0.42 1.77
CA CYS A 192 20.37 -0.69 0.35
C CYS A 192 19.81 0.49 -0.45
N THR A 193 20.58 0.99 -1.40
CA THR A 193 20.12 1.99 -2.37
C THR A 193 20.28 1.38 -3.76
N VAL A 194 19.18 1.32 -4.50
CA VAL A 194 19.19 0.91 -5.91
C VAL A 194 19.29 2.17 -6.73
N PRO A 195 20.30 2.31 -7.61
CA PRO A 195 20.40 3.45 -8.51
C PRO A 195 19.14 3.54 -9.39
N SER A 196 18.35 4.58 -9.23
CA SER A 196 17.07 4.75 -9.92
C SER A 196 17.14 5.68 -11.15
N GLY A 197 18.36 6.07 -11.58
CA GLY A 197 18.52 6.92 -12.74
C GLY A 197 19.97 7.18 -13.14
N PRO A 198 20.20 7.80 -14.31
CA PRO A 198 21.54 8.11 -14.82
C PRO A 198 22.35 9.02 -13.88
N GLU A 199 21.69 9.86 -13.07
CA GLU A 199 22.39 10.73 -12.10
C GLU A 199 22.99 9.98 -10.92
N GLU A 200 22.45 8.81 -10.54
CA GLU A 200 22.99 8.01 -9.44
C GLU A 200 24.14 7.09 -9.89
N ILE A 201 24.27 6.86 -11.18
CA ILE A 201 25.35 6.05 -11.77
C ILE A 201 26.65 6.85 -11.89
N LEU A 202 26.56 8.20 -11.86
CA LEU A 202 27.73 9.05 -11.93
C LEU A 202 28.57 8.94 -10.65
N PRO A 203 29.90 8.71 -10.76
CA PRO A 203 30.79 8.72 -9.61
C PRO A 203 30.62 10.01 -8.79
N LYS A 204 30.69 9.91 -7.45
CA LYS A 204 30.54 11.04 -6.53
C LYS A 204 31.43 12.26 -6.89
N ILE A 205 32.54 12.02 -7.62
CA ILE A 205 33.47 13.05 -8.09
C ILE A 205 32.82 13.97 -9.14
N LEU A 206 31.87 13.50 -9.92
CA LEU A 206 31.18 14.29 -10.96
C LEU A 206 29.89 14.95 -10.48
N ARG A 207 29.50 14.76 -9.21
CA ARG A 207 28.31 15.39 -8.60
C ARG A 207 28.59 16.77 -8.02
N ARG A 208 29.84 17.28 -8.13
CA ARG A 208 30.22 18.65 -7.74
C ARG A 208 30.30 19.51 -9.00
N GLY A 209 29.19 20.07 -9.35
CA GLY A 209 29.03 21.13 -10.30
C GLY A 209 27.91 22.03 -9.82
#